data_d29a4749de9564eaf19aa1277531aa15
#
_entry.id   d29a4749de9564eaf19aa1277531aa15
#
_cell.length_a   1.000
_cell.length_b   1.000
_cell.length_c   1.000
_cell.angle_alpha   90.00
_cell.angle_beta   90.00
_cell.angle_gamma   90.00
#
_symmetry.space_group_name_H-M   'P 1'
#
loop_
_entity.id
_entity.type
_entity.pdbx_description
1 polymer ?
#
loop_
_entity_poly.entity_id
_entity_poly.type
_entity_poly.pdbx_seq_one_letter_code
_entity_poly.pdbx_strand_id
1 'polypeptide(L)' 'MKNTLFEGLFYRHIPREQQIRRMKAVMQKELTQMQRETVLAYYFENKTLQEIAQERNVNKSTICRTLKRAENRLRRFLQY' A
#
# COMPACT_ATOMS: atom_id res chain seq x y z
N MET A 1 -3.45 12.06 -6.70
CA MET A 1 -4.51 11.08 -6.46
C MET A 1 -3.95 9.92 -5.64
N LYS A 2 -4.77 9.37 -4.79
CA LYS A 2 -4.35 8.32 -3.86
C LYS A 2 -3.98 7.01 -4.52
N ASN A 3 -4.50 6.76 -5.73
CA ASN A 3 -4.42 5.44 -6.35
C ASN A 3 -3.35 5.31 -7.44
N THR A 4 -2.43 6.26 -7.54
CA THR A 4 -1.40 6.19 -8.59
C THR A 4 -0.54 4.94 -8.48
N LEU A 5 -0.26 4.47 -7.26
CA LEU A 5 0.51 3.25 -7.07
C LEU A 5 -0.22 2.05 -7.68
N PHE A 6 -1.51 1.92 -7.39
CA PHE A 6 -2.31 0.81 -7.91
C PHE A 6 -2.40 0.87 -9.44
N GLU A 7 -2.61 2.07 -9.99
CA GLU A 7 -2.67 2.23 -11.43
C GLU A 7 -1.36 1.81 -12.10
N GLY A 8 -0.23 2.14 -11.49
CA GLY A 8 1.07 1.77 -12.00
C GLY A 8 1.41 0.30 -11.83
N LEU A 9 0.77 -0.39 -10.89
CA LEU A 9 1.01 -1.80 -10.62
C LEU A 9 0.08 -2.74 -11.37
N PHE A 10 -1.05 -2.23 -11.88
CA PHE A 10 -2.08 -3.06 -12.49
C PHE A 10 -2.01 -2.98 -14.01
N TYR A 11 -2.01 -4.13 -14.67
CA TYR A 11 -2.09 -4.21 -16.12
C TYR A 11 -3.53 -4.41 -16.56
N ARG A 12 -3.90 -3.79 -17.68
CA ARG A 12 -5.28 -3.82 -18.16
C ARG A 12 -5.76 -5.21 -18.58
N HIS A 13 -4.85 -6.06 -19.05
CA HIS A 13 -5.21 -7.39 -19.53
C HIS A 13 -5.33 -8.41 -18.40
N ILE A 14 -5.01 -8.03 -17.16
CA ILE A 14 -5.13 -8.90 -16.00
C ILE A 14 -6.35 -8.46 -15.19
N PRO A 15 -7.27 -9.38 -14.85
CA PRO A 15 -8.44 -9.00 -14.05
C PRO A 15 -8.04 -8.32 -12.75
N ARG A 16 -8.74 -7.24 -12.41
CA ARG A 16 -8.42 -6.45 -11.23
C ARG A 16 -8.46 -7.29 -9.95
N GLU A 17 -9.40 -8.21 -9.86
CA GLU A 17 -9.51 -9.09 -8.70
C GLU A 17 -8.27 -9.94 -8.51
N GLN A 18 -7.71 -10.46 -9.59
CA GLN A 18 -6.48 -11.23 -9.56
C GLN A 18 -5.31 -10.37 -9.10
N GLN A 19 -5.24 -9.15 -9.60
CA GLN A 19 -4.16 -8.24 -9.24
C GLN A 19 -4.21 -7.86 -7.77
N ILE A 20 -5.40 -7.61 -7.25
CA ILE A 20 -5.59 -7.29 -5.83
C ILE A 20 -5.22 -8.49 -4.97
N ARG A 21 -5.65 -9.68 -5.36
CA ARG A 21 -5.33 -10.90 -4.63
C ARG A 21 -3.82 -11.13 -4.56
N ARG A 22 -3.15 -10.97 -5.70
CA ARG A 22 -1.70 -11.11 -5.76
C ARG A 22 -1.00 -10.08 -4.88
N MET A 23 -1.48 -8.85 -4.93
CA MET A 23 -0.90 -7.79 -4.11
C MET A 23 -1.06 -8.09 -2.63
N LYS A 24 -2.22 -8.58 -2.21
CA LYS A 24 -2.45 -8.94 -0.81
C LYS A 24 -1.53 -10.08 -0.38
N ALA A 25 -1.31 -11.05 -1.24
CA ALA A 25 -0.40 -12.16 -0.95
C ALA A 25 1.04 -11.67 -0.76
N VAL A 26 1.48 -10.77 -1.63
CA VAL A 26 2.82 -10.17 -1.51
C VAL A 26 2.92 -9.35 -0.23
N MET A 27 1.88 -8.60 0.11
CA MET A 27 1.85 -7.81 1.33
C MET A 27 2.02 -8.69 2.57
N GLN A 28 1.40 -9.86 2.59
CA GLN A 28 1.52 -10.77 3.71
C GLN A 28 2.95 -11.29 3.88
N LYS A 29 3.64 -11.54 2.78
CA LYS A 29 4.98 -12.10 2.83
C LYS A 29 6.07 -11.05 3.00
N GLU A 30 5.93 -9.92 2.34
CA GLU A 30 7.04 -8.99 2.16
C GLU A 30 6.95 -7.72 2.99
N LEU A 31 5.78 -7.39 3.51
CA LEU A 31 5.61 -6.16 4.29
C LEU A 31 5.55 -6.46 5.77
N THR A 32 6.10 -5.55 6.56
CA THR A 32 5.88 -5.58 8.01
C THR A 32 4.42 -5.30 8.32
N GLN A 33 4.00 -5.61 9.54
CA GLN A 33 2.63 -5.33 9.95
C GLN A 33 2.27 -3.85 9.79
N MET A 34 3.17 -2.96 10.22
CA MET A 34 2.95 -1.52 10.11
C MET A 34 2.80 -1.10 8.64
N GLN A 35 3.66 -1.64 7.77
CA GLN A 35 3.60 -1.33 6.34
C GLN A 35 2.30 -1.81 5.73
N ARG A 36 1.88 -3.05 6.04
CA ARG A 36 0.61 -3.59 5.53
C ARG A 36 -0.58 -2.75 5.95
N GLU A 37 -0.64 -2.44 7.24
CA GLU A 37 -1.76 -1.68 7.78
C GLU A 37 -1.81 -0.27 7.19
N THR A 38 -0.65 0.34 6.97
CA THR A 38 -0.59 1.66 6.37
C THR A 38 -1.09 1.65 4.93
N VAL A 39 -0.67 0.65 4.15
CA VAL A 39 -1.13 0.51 2.77
C VAL A 39 -2.64 0.28 2.72
N LEU A 40 -3.15 -0.62 3.56
CA LEU A 40 -4.58 -0.91 3.60
C LEU A 40 -5.38 0.34 3.97
N ALA A 41 -4.93 1.07 4.99
CA ALA A 41 -5.64 2.27 5.42
C ALA A 41 -5.64 3.35 4.35
N TYR A 42 -4.52 3.54 3.69
CA TYR A 42 -4.37 4.62 2.72
C TYR A 42 -5.08 4.33 1.40
N TYR A 43 -4.87 3.14 0.84
CA TYR A 43 -5.37 2.81 -0.49
C TYR A 43 -6.75 2.16 -0.49
N PHE A 44 -7.08 1.36 0.50
CA PHE A 44 -8.35 0.65 0.53
C PHE A 44 -9.41 1.34 1.39
N GLU A 45 -8.98 1.98 2.49
CA GLU A 45 -9.92 2.65 3.39
C GLU A 45 -10.00 4.15 3.14
N ASN A 46 -9.21 4.66 2.21
CA ASN A 46 -9.20 6.08 1.82
C ASN A 46 -8.89 7.04 2.97
N LYS A 47 -8.08 6.61 3.92
CA LYS A 47 -7.67 7.47 5.01
C LYS A 47 -6.51 8.36 4.57
N THR A 48 -6.45 9.56 5.12
CA THR A 48 -5.33 10.46 4.88
C THR A 48 -4.14 10.03 5.74
N LEU A 49 -2.94 10.48 5.36
CA LEU A 49 -1.75 10.21 6.17
C LEU A 49 -1.91 10.75 7.58
N GLN A 50 -2.54 11.92 7.71
CA GLN A 50 -2.79 12.52 9.01
C GLN A 50 -3.69 11.65 9.87
N GLU A 51 -4.78 11.14 9.30
CA GLU A 51 -5.69 10.27 10.01
C GLU A 51 -5.00 9.00 10.49
N ILE A 52 -4.19 8.40 9.63
CA ILE A 52 -3.46 7.19 9.98
C ILE A 52 -2.47 7.48 11.12
N ALA A 53 -1.77 8.60 11.02
CA ALA A 53 -0.81 8.99 12.04
C ALA A 53 -1.50 9.20 13.40
N GLN A 54 -2.66 9.83 13.41
CA GLN A 54 -3.42 10.05 14.63
C GLN A 54 -3.88 8.73 15.24
N GLU A 55 -4.38 7.81 14.43
CA GLU A 55 -4.84 6.50 14.90
C GLU A 55 -3.71 5.69 15.51
N ARG A 56 -2.51 5.85 14.97
CA ARG A 56 -1.34 5.12 15.43
C ARG A 56 -0.55 5.85 16.49
N ASN A 57 -0.94 7.07 16.77
CA ASN A 57 -0.27 7.92 17.75
C ASN A 57 1.22 8.14 17.38
N VAL A 58 1.46 8.43 16.11
CA VAL A 58 2.80 8.72 15.58
C VAL A 58 2.74 9.98 14.73
N ASN A 59 3.90 10.46 14.31
CA ASN A 59 3.98 11.62 13.44
C ASN A 59 3.59 11.27 12.01
N LYS A 60 3.02 12.24 11.30
CA LYS A 60 2.68 12.08 9.89
C LYS A 60 3.90 11.67 9.06
N SER A 61 5.08 12.23 9.37
CA SER A 61 6.30 11.88 8.64
C SER A 61 6.65 10.41 8.79
N THR A 62 6.36 9.80 9.94
CA THR A 62 6.58 8.38 10.15
C THR A 62 5.70 7.56 9.22
N ILE A 63 4.43 7.94 9.10
CA ILE A 63 3.49 7.24 8.20
C ILE A 63 3.91 7.43 6.75
N CYS A 64 4.34 8.64 6.39
CA CYS A 64 4.79 8.91 5.02
C CYS A 64 5.99 8.02 4.65
N ARG A 65 6.97 7.91 5.54
CA ARG A 65 8.14 7.05 5.31
C ARG A 65 7.75 5.58 5.24
N THR A 66 6.87 5.16 6.12
CA THR A 66 6.37 3.77 6.13
C THR A 66 5.68 3.44 4.81
N LEU A 67 4.82 4.35 4.35
CA LEU A 67 4.10 4.15 3.09
C LEU A 67 5.06 4.06 1.92
N LYS A 68 6.05 4.95 1.86
CA LYS A 68 7.04 4.92 0.77
C LYS A 68 7.85 3.63 0.74
N ARG A 69 8.24 3.14 1.91
CA ARG A 69 8.96 1.87 1.99
C ARG A 69 8.10 0.72 1.53
N ALA A 70 6.83 0.72 1.92
CA ALA A 70 5.88 -0.29 1.48
C ALA A 70 5.67 -0.24 -0.03
N GLU A 71 5.51 0.97 -0.59
CA GLU A 71 5.33 1.15 -2.02
C GLU A 71 6.53 0.64 -2.81
N ASN A 72 7.74 0.96 -2.35
CA ASN A 72 8.95 0.50 -3.02
C ASN A 72 9.05 -1.02 -2.99
N ARG A 73 8.70 -1.62 -1.86
CA ARG A 73 8.71 -3.06 -1.72
C ARG A 73 7.71 -3.72 -2.66
N LEU A 74 6.50 -3.19 -2.70
CA LEU A 74 5.45 -3.70 -3.58
C LEU A 74 5.83 -3.61 -5.06
N ARG A 75 6.43 -2.49 -5.46
CA ARG A 75 6.88 -2.34 -6.85
C ARG A 75 7.89 -3.39 -7.23
N ARG A 76 8.77 -3.75 -6.30
CA ARG A 76 9.79 -4.77 -6.57
C ARG A 76 9.18 -6.14 -6.86
N PHE A 77 8.11 -6.50 -6.19
CA PHE A 77 7.53 -7.83 -6.28
C PHE A 77 6.31 -7.91 -7.20
N LEU A 78 5.72 -6.78 -7.58
CA LEU A 78 4.50 -6.76 -8.37
C LEU A 78 4.68 -6.18 -9.77
N GLN A 79 5.90 -6.14 -10.27
CA GLN A 79 6.15 -5.73 -11.64
C GLN A 79 5.76 -6.88 -12.58
N TYR A 80 5.05 -6.52 -13.64
CA TYR A 80 4.59 -7.48 -14.64
C TYR A 80 5.33 -7.30 -15.94
#